data_3959706627582ff1ae759eb406a523b1
#
_entry.id   3959706627582ff1ae759eb406a523b1
#
_cell.length_a   1.000
_cell.length_b   1.000
_cell.length_c   1.000
_cell.angle_alpha   90.00
_cell.angle_beta   90.00
_cell.angle_gamma   90.00
#
_symmetry.space_group_name_H-M   'P 1'
#
loop_
_entity.id
_entity.type
_entity.pdbx_description
1 polymer ?
#
loop_
_entity_poly.entity_id
_entity_poly.type
_entity_poly.pdbx_seq_one_letter_code
_entity_poly.pdbx_strand_id
1 'polypeptide(L)'
;MVSAKDFLPFGVSTVYEASGRQGLVDTELHQIIPGSRVCGPARTVLCAQGDNLMVHAAMAAVKPGEVLVLVMPEEEPVALVGALLATQAKVHGTAGMLIGAAVRDVETLREMDLPIWARFIRSRGAKRSNTGTLNAPVQLGGTTIRTVTSC
;
A
#
# COMPACT_ATOMS: atom_id res chain seq x y z
N MET A 1 -12.98 -14.44 -17.11
CA MET A 1 -12.01 -14.44 -15.99
C MET A 1 -12.33 -13.24 -15.09
N VAL A 2 -12.41 -13.47 -13.80
CA VAL A 2 -12.68 -12.43 -12.81
C VAL A 2 -11.43 -11.55 -12.64
N SER A 3 -11.58 -10.24 -12.81
CA SER A 3 -10.51 -9.28 -12.54
C SER A 3 -10.70 -8.60 -11.18
N ALA A 4 -9.63 -8.01 -10.65
CA ALA A 4 -9.72 -7.27 -9.38
C ALA A 4 -10.79 -6.18 -9.43
N LYS A 5 -10.98 -5.53 -10.57
CA LYS A 5 -11.98 -4.46 -10.74
C LYS A 5 -13.41 -4.95 -10.57
N ASP A 6 -13.67 -6.24 -10.80
CA ASP A 6 -15.01 -6.80 -10.65
C ASP A 6 -15.49 -6.80 -9.19
N PHE A 7 -14.58 -6.71 -8.23
CA PHE A 7 -14.90 -6.62 -6.83
C PHE A 7 -15.21 -5.20 -6.35
N LEU A 8 -14.84 -4.20 -7.13
CA LEU A 8 -14.96 -2.78 -6.73
C LEU A 8 -16.39 -2.36 -6.35
N PRO A 9 -17.48 -2.88 -6.99
CA PRO A 9 -18.85 -2.54 -6.60
C PRO A 9 -19.27 -3.07 -5.25
N PHE A 10 -18.57 -4.08 -4.71
CA PHE A 10 -18.94 -4.76 -3.46
C PHE A 10 -18.20 -4.14 -2.28
N GLY A 11 -18.85 -4.12 -1.11
CA GLY A 11 -18.20 -3.72 0.14
C GLY A 11 -17.15 -4.74 0.58
N VAL A 12 -16.15 -4.27 1.33
CA VAL A 12 -15.08 -5.13 1.86
C VAL A 12 -15.65 -6.30 2.68
N SER A 13 -16.65 -6.04 3.51
CA SER A 13 -17.31 -7.09 4.31
C SER A 13 -17.94 -8.18 3.44
N THR A 14 -18.58 -7.78 2.34
CA THR A 14 -19.19 -8.73 1.40
C THR A 14 -18.13 -9.63 0.77
N VAL A 15 -17.02 -9.06 0.31
CA VAL A 15 -15.92 -9.81 -0.28
C VAL A 15 -15.28 -10.74 0.76
N TYR A 16 -15.07 -10.24 1.98
CA TYR A 16 -14.51 -11.04 3.08
C TYR A 16 -15.39 -12.26 3.41
N GLU A 17 -16.69 -12.07 3.58
CA GLU A 17 -17.61 -13.18 3.85
C GLU A 17 -17.64 -14.18 2.68
N ALA A 18 -17.66 -13.67 1.45
CA ALA A 18 -17.67 -14.52 0.25
C ALA A 18 -16.37 -15.34 0.08
N SER A 19 -15.26 -14.83 0.59
CA SER A 19 -13.96 -15.54 0.55
C SER A 19 -13.81 -16.63 1.62
N GLY A 20 -14.82 -16.87 2.42
CA GLY A 20 -14.75 -17.78 3.57
C GLY A 20 -13.97 -17.18 4.73
N ARG A 21 -14.02 -15.86 4.89
CA ARG A 21 -13.34 -15.08 5.94
C ARG A 21 -11.81 -15.21 5.87
N GLN A 22 -11.28 -15.16 4.65
CA GLN A 22 -9.84 -15.25 4.39
C GLN A 22 -9.28 -13.91 3.91
N GLY A 23 -8.00 -13.67 4.24
CA GLY A 23 -7.23 -12.56 3.66
C GLY A 23 -7.56 -11.18 4.19
N LEU A 24 -8.22 -11.07 5.33
CA LEU A 24 -8.51 -9.77 5.95
C LEU A 24 -7.23 -9.15 6.50
N VAL A 25 -6.99 -7.90 6.11
CA VAL A 25 -6.00 -7.05 6.78
C VAL A 25 -6.66 -6.48 8.03
N ASP A 26 -6.49 -7.19 9.15
CA ASP A 26 -7.17 -6.90 10.41
C ASP A 26 -6.29 -6.03 11.32
N THR A 27 -6.21 -4.76 11.02
CA THR A 27 -5.47 -3.77 11.81
C THR A 27 -6.08 -2.38 11.60
N GLU A 28 -5.83 -1.49 12.54
CA GLU A 28 -6.24 -0.10 12.38
C GLU A 28 -5.49 0.55 11.22
N LEU A 29 -6.23 1.18 10.33
CA LEU A 29 -5.71 1.91 9.20
C LEU A 29 -6.37 3.28 9.13
N HIS A 30 -5.57 4.30 8.89
CA HIS A 30 -6.07 5.63 8.55
C HIS A 30 -6.39 5.67 7.07
N GLN A 31 -7.64 5.90 6.73
CA GLN A 31 -8.04 6.22 5.36
C GLN A 31 -7.68 7.68 5.09
N ILE A 32 -6.61 7.90 4.34
CA ILE A 32 -6.08 9.25 4.13
C ILE A 32 -7.03 10.10 3.29
N ILE A 33 -7.60 9.51 2.25
CA ILE A 33 -8.58 10.19 1.39
C ILE A 33 -9.98 9.66 1.77
N PRO A 34 -10.80 10.45 2.48
CA PRO A 34 -12.12 10.00 2.93
C PRO A 34 -13.00 9.53 1.78
N GLY A 35 -13.68 8.41 1.98
CA GLY A 35 -14.61 7.85 1.00
C GLY A 35 -13.97 7.17 -0.19
N SER A 36 -12.64 7.13 -0.26
CA SER A 36 -11.94 6.47 -1.36
C SER A 36 -12.06 4.95 -1.29
N ARG A 37 -11.96 4.32 -2.43
CA ARG A 37 -12.01 2.86 -2.59
C ARG A 37 -10.94 2.44 -3.56
N VAL A 38 -10.39 1.24 -3.37
CA VAL A 38 -9.42 0.67 -4.29
C VAL A 38 -9.61 -0.84 -4.39
N CYS A 39 -9.37 -1.34 -5.56
CA CYS A 39 -9.26 -2.76 -5.83
C CYS A 39 -8.28 -2.98 -6.96
N GLY A 40 -7.29 -3.80 -6.75
CA GLY A 40 -6.27 -4.07 -7.76
C GLY A 40 -5.31 -5.16 -7.30
N PRO A 41 -4.52 -5.72 -8.22
CA PRO A 41 -3.48 -6.67 -7.86
C PRO A 41 -2.44 -6.01 -6.97
N ALA A 42 -1.98 -6.74 -5.96
CA ALA A 42 -0.98 -6.25 -5.03
C ALA A 42 0.42 -6.28 -5.66
N ARG A 43 1.18 -5.22 -5.42
CA ARG A 43 2.62 -5.15 -5.63
C ARG A 43 3.27 -4.94 -4.27
N THR A 44 3.93 -5.96 -3.75
CA THR A 44 4.48 -5.95 -2.39
C THR A 44 5.91 -5.42 -2.35
N VAL A 45 6.21 -4.67 -1.29
CA VAL A 45 7.52 -4.09 -1.06
C VAL A 45 7.87 -4.29 0.42
N LEU A 46 8.91 -5.06 0.68
CA LEU A 46 9.47 -5.20 2.01
C LEU A 46 10.65 -4.25 2.14
N CYS A 47 10.44 -3.14 2.84
CA CYS A 47 11.48 -2.17 3.12
C CYS A 47 12.39 -2.65 4.24
N ALA A 48 13.65 -2.22 4.23
CA ALA A 48 14.50 -2.33 5.40
C ALA A 48 13.91 -1.47 6.54
N GLN A 49 14.18 -1.84 7.77
CA GLN A 49 13.61 -1.16 8.92
C GLN A 49 13.95 0.34 8.92
N GLY A 50 12.91 1.17 8.99
CA GLY A 50 13.04 2.62 9.02
C GLY A 50 13.58 3.26 7.72
N ASP A 51 13.49 2.55 6.59
CA ASP A 51 14.11 2.95 5.33
C ASP A 51 13.12 2.86 4.17
N ASN A 52 13.16 3.81 3.24
CA ASN A 52 12.26 3.84 2.09
C ASN A 52 12.95 3.72 0.73
N LEU A 53 14.21 3.29 0.70
CA LEU A 53 14.92 3.09 -0.57
C LEU A 53 14.13 2.18 -1.52
N MET A 54 13.53 1.11 -0.97
CA MET A 54 12.77 0.17 -1.79
C MET A 54 11.44 0.74 -2.30
N VAL A 55 10.88 1.74 -1.63
CA VAL A 55 9.71 2.46 -2.15
C VAL A 55 10.10 3.22 -3.43
N HIS A 56 11.25 3.87 -3.44
CA HIS A 56 11.79 4.51 -4.65
C HIS A 56 12.06 3.48 -5.75
N ALA A 57 12.64 2.34 -5.41
CA ALA A 57 12.87 1.26 -6.39
C ALA A 57 11.57 0.69 -6.96
N ALA A 58 10.53 0.59 -6.14
CA ALA A 58 9.23 0.08 -6.56
C ALA A 58 8.56 0.94 -7.62
N MET A 59 8.88 2.23 -7.68
CA MET A 59 8.33 3.13 -8.72
C MET A 59 8.71 2.70 -10.13
N ALA A 60 9.86 2.02 -10.30
CA ALA A 60 10.26 1.47 -11.60
C ALA A 60 9.57 0.13 -11.93
N ALA A 61 9.01 -0.55 -10.93
CA ALA A 61 8.45 -1.89 -11.08
C ALA A 61 6.92 -1.91 -11.12
N VAL A 62 6.27 -0.92 -10.51
CA VAL A 62 4.80 -0.87 -10.41
C VAL A 62 4.16 -0.68 -11.79
N LYS A 63 3.07 -1.40 -12.01
CA LYS A 63 2.29 -1.32 -13.25
C LYS A 63 0.98 -0.57 -12.99
N PRO A 64 0.39 0.06 -14.02
CA PRO A 64 -0.91 0.71 -13.90
C PRO A 64 -1.97 -0.24 -13.34
N GLY A 65 -2.77 0.24 -12.40
CA GLY A 65 -3.85 -0.53 -11.77
C GLY A 65 -3.42 -1.38 -10.57
N GLU A 66 -2.13 -1.49 -10.28
CA GLU A 66 -1.64 -2.21 -9.10
C GLU A 66 -1.81 -1.38 -7.82
N VAL A 67 -1.97 -2.08 -6.71
CA VAL A 67 -1.96 -1.50 -5.36
C VAL A 67 -0.60 -1.77 -4.74
N LEU A 68 0.11 -0.72 -4.38
CA LEU A 68 1.39 -0.84 -3.68
C LEU A 68 1.14 -1.19 -2.21
N VAL A 69 1.77 -2.25 -1.74
CA VAL A 69 1.72 -2.68 -0.35
C VAL A 69 3.13 -2.55 0.24
N LEU A 70 3.29 -1.59 1.14
CA LEU A 70 4.59 -1.23 1.70
C LEU A 70 4.64 -1.62 3.17
N VAL A 71 5.60 -2.45 3.55
CA VAL A 71 5.79 -2.87 4.94
C VAL A 71 7.27 -2.87 5.32
N MET A 72 7.52 -2.88 6.62
CA MET A 72 8.82 -3.11 7.23
C MET A 72 8.78 -4.42 8.04
N PRO A 73 9.94 -5.00 8.42
CA PRO A 73 9.95 -6.18 9.28
C PRO A 73 9.16 -6.00 10.57
N GLU A 74 9.26 -4.82 11.19
CA GLU A 74 8.46 -4.44 12.36
C GLU A 74 7.76 -3.11 12.09
N GLU A 75 6.54 -2.98 12.59
CA GLU A 75 5.81 -1.72 12.46
C GLU A 75 6.51 -0.61 13.25
N GLU A 76 6.73 0.50 12.60
CA GLU A 76 7.37 1.68 13.16
C GLU A 76 6.69 2.95 12.61
N PRO A 77 6.42 3.95 13.46
CA PRO A 77 5.75 5.17 13.02
C PRO A 77 6.71 6.12 12.27
N VAL A 78 7.32 5.60 11.23
CA VAL A 78 8.19 6.33 10.30
C VAL A 78 7.48 6.47 8.96
N ALA A 79 7.49 7.66 8.39
CA ALA A 79 6.85 7.93 7.11
C ALA A 79 7.66 7.33 5.96
N LEU A 80 7.14 6.25 5.39
CA LEU A 80 7.69 5.67 4.16
C LEU A 80 7.32 6.50 2.92
N VAL A 81 6.19 7.21 2.98
CA VAL A 81 5.63 7.96 1.86
C VAL A 81 5.22 9.35 2.31
N GLY A 82 5.52 10.32 1.47
CA GLY A 82 4.98 11.68 1.52
C GLY A 82 4.51 12.11 0.13
N ALA A 83 4.32 13.40 -0.06
CA ALA A 83 3.77 13.95 -1.30
C ALA A 83 4.58 13.57 -2.55
N LEU A 84 5.90 13.56 -2.47
CA LEU A 84 6.76 13.27 -3.63
C LEU A 84 6.55 11.84 -4.14
N LEU A 85 6.65 10.85 -3.27
CA LEU A 85 6.47 9.44 -3.65
C LEU A 85 5.03 9.14 -4.06
N ALA A 86 4.05 9.75 -3.40
CA ALA A 86 2.65 9.60 -3.80
C ALA A 86 2.40 10.18 -5.19
N THR A 87 3.00 11.31 -5.53
CA THR A 87 2.94 11.87 -6.87
C THR A 87 3.55 10.94 -7.91
N GLN A 88 4.71 10.37 -7.62
CA GLN A 88 5.34 9.39 -8.51
C GLN A 88 4.44 8.16 -8.71
N ALA A 89 3.88 7.62 -7.64
CA ALA A 89 2.97 6.48 -7.72
C ALA A 89 1.75 6.80 -8.61
N LYS A 90 1.18 7.97 -8.45
CA LYS A 90 0.04 8.42 -9.28
C LYS A 90 0.41 8.54 -10.75
N VAL A 91 1.57 9.11 -11.07
CA VAL A 91 2.07 9.23 -12.44
C VAL A 91 2.26 7.86 -13.09
N HIS A 92 2.72 6.88 -12.34
CA HIS A 92 2.85 5.50 -12.82
C HIS A 92 1.52 4.72 -12.91
N GLY A 93 0.40 5.35 -12.58
CA GLY A 93 -0.92 4.74 -12.69
C GLY A 93 -1.29 3.79 -11.56
N THR A 94 -0.60 3.87 -10.43
CA THR A 94 -0.93 3.08 -9.23
C THR A 94 -2.37 3.31 -8.81
N ALA A 95 -3.12 2.25 -8.56
CA ALA A 95 -4.52 2.34 -8.15
C ALA A 95 -4.68 2.83 -6.71
N GLY A 96 -3.72 2.53 -5.85
CA GLY A 96 -3.73 2.95 -4.45
C GLY A 96 -2.54 2.40 -3.69
N MET A 97 -2.46 2.75 -2.41
CA MET A 97 -1.36 2.34 -1.54
C MET A 97 -1.89 1.85 -0.19
N LEU A 98 -1.34 0.75 0.29
CA LEU A 98 -1.54 0.21 1.62
C LEU A 98 -0.19 0.21 2.34
N ILE A 99 -0.08 0.98 3.41
CA ILE A 99 1.20 1.29 4.04
C ILE A 99 1.18 0.81 5.49
N GLY A 100 1.96 -0.23 5.78
CA GLY A 100 2.17 -0.78 7.13
C GLY A 100 3.12 0.06 7.98
N ALA A 101 3.14 1.36 7.76
CA ALA A 101 3.98 2.35 8.42
C ALA A 101 3.26 3.71 8.43
N ALA A 102 4.00 4.79 8.57
CA ALA A 102 3.40 6.12 8.51
C ALA A 102 3.42 6.74 7.11
N VAL A 103 2.56 7.71 6.93
CA VAL A 103 2.62 8.72 5.86
C VAL A 103 2.77 10.11 6.48
N ARG A 104 3.25 11.05 5.68
CA ARG A 104 3.31 12.47 6.00
C ARG A 104 2.71 13.31 4.86
N ASP A 105 2.66 14.61 5.02
CA ASP A 105 2.10 15.55 4.05
C ASP A 105 0.62 15.26 3.74
N VAL A 106 -0.14 14.88 4.76
CA VAL A 106 -1.53 14.39 4.62
C VAL A 106 -2.43 15.42 3.94
N GLU A 107 -2.23 16.70 4.20
CA GLU A 107 -3.01 17.76 3.54
C GLU A 107 -2.83 17.71 2.01
N THR A 108 -1.58 17.60 1.57
CA THR A 108 -1.26 17.45 0.14
C THR A 108 -1.78 16.11 -0.42
N LEU A 109 -1.63 15.03 0.34
CA LEU A 109 -2.14 13.71 -0.09
C LEU A 109 -3.66 13.73 -0.30
N ARG A 110 -4.40 14.45 0.53
CA ARG A 110 -5.86 14.58 0.40
C ARG A 110 -6.32 15.32 -0.86
N GLU A 111 -5.46 16.15 -1.42
CA GLU A 111 -5.72 16.84 -2.69
C GLU A 111 -5.41 15.96 -3.91
N MET A 112 -4.69 14.86 -3.71
CA MET A 112 -4.42 13.88 -4.74
C MET A 112 -5.58 12.89 -4.82
N ASP A 113 -5.97 12.50 -6.01
CA ASP A 113 -6.99 11.48 -6.22
C ASP A 113 -6.33 10.09 -6.23
N LEU A 114 -5.66 9.73 -5.14
CA LEU A 114 -4.96 8.47 -4.95
C LEU A 114 -5.36 7.85 -3.61
N PRO A 115 -6.13 6.75 -3.61
CA PRO A 115 -6.50 6.07 -2.36
C PRO A 115 -5.28 5.59 -1.58
N ILE A 116 -5.19 5.98 -0.31
CA ILE A 116 -4.08 5.62 0.57
C ILE A 116 -4.63 5.23 1.94
N TRP A 117 -4.17 4.09 2.46
CA TRP A 117 -4.37 3.66 3.84
C TRP A 117 -3.02 3.47 4.50
N ALA A 118 -2.87 3.95 5.74
CA ALA A 118 -1.63 3.86 6.49
C ALA A 118 -1.88 3.54 7.96
N ARG A 119 -0.92 2.88 8.60
CA ARG A 119 -0.98 2.60 10.02
C ARG A 119 -0.89 3.86 10.88
N PHE A 120 -0.08 4.83 10.45
CA PHE A 120 0.20 6.02 11.23
C PHE A 120 0.28 7.26 10.35
N ILE A 121 0.06 8.41 10.96
CA ILE A 121 0.34 9.72 10.38
C ILE A 121 1.43 10.35 11.24
N ARG A 122 2.65 10.49 10.69
CA ARG A 122 3.82 11.01 11.40
C ARG A 122 4.74 11.76 10.44
N SER A 123 5.34 12.83 10.93
CA SER A 123 6.26 13.64 10.13
C SER A 123 7.69 13.09 10.07
N ARG A 124 8.04 12.14 10.96
CA ARG A 124 9.38 11.54 10.98
C ARG A 124 9.62 10.77 9.70
N GLY A 125 10.56 11.26 8.89
CA GLY A 125 10.92 10.63 7.62
C GLY A 125 11.79 9.40 7.78
N ALA A 126 11.73 8.51 6.79
CA ALA A 126 12.58 7.33 6.70
C ALA A 126 13.98 7.69 6.22
N LYS A 127 14.94 6.81 6.50
CA LYS A 127 16.25 6.80 5.82
C LYS A 127 16.06 6.34 4.37
N ARG A 128 17.12 6.52 3.57
CA ARG A 128 17.12 6.12 2.16
C ARG A 128 18.47 5.52 1.80
N SER A 129 18.83 4.42 2.44
CA SER A 129 20.19 3.87 2.31
C SER A 129 20.25 2.35 2.26
N ASN A 130 19.23 1.65 2.75
CA ASN A 130 19.28 0.20 2.88
C ASN A 130 18.30 -0.49 1.93
N THR A 131 18.78 -1.56 1.30
CA THR A 131 17.95 -2.38 0.42
C THR A 131 17.03 -3.29 1.21
N GLY A 132 15.86 -3.57 0.65
CA GLY A 132 14.93 -4.59 1.09
C GLY A 132 14.63 -5.53 -0.07
N THR A 133 13.38 -5.95 -0.22
CA THR A 133 12.98 -6.91 -1.25
C THR A 133 11.70 -6.48 -1.95
N LEU A 134 11.71 -6.47 -3.27
CA LEU A 134 10.50 -6.32 -4.08
C LEU A 134 9.85 -7.68 -4.30
N ASN A 135 8.51 -7.69 -4.34
CA ASN A 135 7.70 -8.87 -4.68
C ASN A 135 7.79 -10.03 -3.69
N ALA A 136 8.40 -9.84 -2.53
CA ALA A 136 8.37 -10.86 -1.47
C ALA A 136 6.99 -10.89 -0.79
N PRO A 137 6.56 -12.05 -0.28
CA PRO A 137 5.39 -12.09 0.60
C PRO A 137 5.60 -11.19 1.81
N VAL A 138 4.57 -10.43 2.18
CA VAL A 138 4.63 -9.53 3.33
C VAL A 138 3.49 -9.81 4.29
N GLN A 139 3.69 -9.47 5.56
CA GLN A 139 2.69 -9.64 6.60
C GLN A 139 2.10 -8.29 6.99
N LEU A 140 0.79 -8.21 7.04
CA LEU A 140 0.09 -7.02 7.53
C LEU A 140 -1.28 -7.43 8.09
N GLY A 141 -1.58 -6.98 9.31
CA GLY A 141 -2.87 -7.24 9.93
C GLY A 141 -3.22 -8.72 10.03
N GLY A 142 -2.23 -9.58 10.32
CA GLY A 142 -2.45 -11.02 10.51
C GLY A 142 -2.62 -11.82 9.22
N THR A 143 -2.43 -11.21 8.06
CA THR A 143 -2.52 -11.93 6.78
C THR A 143 -1.25 -11.76 5.95
N THR A 144 -1.00 -12.72 5.08
CA THR A 144 0.11 -12.68 4.13
C THR A 144 -0.40 -12.13 2.81
N ILE A 145 0.28 -11.09 2.31
CA ILE A 145 -0.02 -10.49 1.01
C ILE A 145 1.14 -10.81 0.06
N ARG A 146 0.79 -11.26 -1.13
CA ARG A 146 1.74 -11.61 -2.18
C ARG A 146 1.53 -10.74 -3.41
N THR A 147 2.61 -10.43 -4.10
CA THR A 147 2.49 -9.84 -5.44
C THR A 147 1.76 -10.81 -6.35
N VAL A 148 0.76 -10.29 -7.06
CA VAL A 148 0.06 -11.07 -8.08
C VAL A 148 0.92 -11.05 -9.34
N THR A 149 1.47 -12.20 -9.69
CA THR A 149 2.14 -12.37 -10.97
C THR A 149 1.08 -12.67 -12.04
N SER A 150 1.04 -11.82 -13.07
CA SER A 150 0.19 -12.12 -14.22
C SER A 150 0.77 -13.32 -14.99
N CYS A 151 -0.02 -14.29 -15.17
CA CYS A 151 0.29 -15.40 -16.09
C CYS A 151 0.04 -14.98 -17.53
#